data_fb228500f4e25249b68c78e047a8b9cc
#
_entry.id   fb228500f4e25249b68c78e047a8b9cc
#
_cell.length_a   1.000
_cell.length_b   1.000
_cell.length_c   1.000
_cell.angle_alpha   90.00
_cell.angle_beta   90.00
_cell.angle_gamma   90.00
#
_symmetry.space_group_name_H-M   'P 1'
#
loop_
_entity.id
_entity.type
_entity.pdbx_description
1 polymer ?
#
loop_
_entity_poly.entity_id
_entity_poly.type
_entity_poly.pdbx_seq_one_letter_code
_entity_poly.pdbx_strand_id
1 'polypeptide(L)'
;MAYYFKESTLPMTSLHITYNCGGMFDPEGQKGCSHLMEHLICKTFKKYYPELTRNLIDWNAYTSNEIVCVHFTGMEKYFTPKLKKNIVKALVGGIKIKEKEFEAEKKVVLQEYMDAFNSPESGENIMRTKFNMFLAIGKGEDVANFSYKDMQAFYDKFMKKPAKIIEVATTQTDFSDIEMDENFAVEPMVIKYKNDYKNPLEPIPPNNKATVLFLNKKTVNKKDYPALQVAIQMLVAGMESPMTKQIRAKKHLTYGIDFGMLNLQKQAIIYAEATTDKKNEKKLKDEFTKFFTNPSSYLTKQRFDDVIRAITIAREKKELFPWTDVGQFIRDGYVMIGDAYKTMTLDDVKAAAEKYLVVKNFDVIVH
;
A
#
# COMPACT_ATOMS: atom_id res chain seq x y z
N MET A 1 7.25 9.95 -17.17
CA MET A 1 8.72 9.80 -17.04
C MET A 1 8.99 8.46 -16.39
N ALA A 2 9.61 7.55 -17.12
CA ALA A 2 9.83 6.17 -16.66
C ALA A 2 11.04 6.04 -15.69
N TYR A 3 12.06 6.89 -15.86
CA TYR A 3 13.17 7.00 -14.91
C TYR A 3 13.09 8.32 -14.15
N TYR A 4 13.21 8.22 -12.83
CA TYR A 4 13.19 9.34 -11.91
C TYR A 4 14.42 9.31 -11.00
N PHE A 5 15.14 10.41 -10.96
CA PHE A 5 16.29 10.62 -10.08
C PHE A 5 16.01 11.73 -9.10
N LYS A 6 16.32 11.49 -7.82
CA LYS A 6 16.32 12.49 -6.75
C LYS A 6 17.72 12.54 -6.12
N GLU A 7 18.32 13.71 -6.13
CA GLU A 7 19.60 13.91 -5.46
C GLU A 7 19.46 13.75 -3.95
N SER A 8 20.41 13.01 -3.35
CA SER A 8 20.54 12.82 -1.90
C SER A 8 21.72 13.65 -1.40
N THR A 9 21.56 14.26 -0.24
CA THR A 9 22.65 14.94 0.47
C THR A 9 23.48 13.99 1.32
N LEU A 10 23.01 12.76 1.50
CA LEU A 10 23.69 11.71 2.28
C LEU A 10 24.29 10.64 1.37
N PRO A 11 25.41 9.99 1.75
CA PRO A 11 26.07 8.97 0.94
C PRO A 11 25.32 7.64 0.96
N MET A 12 24.01 7.72 0.89
CA MET A 12 23.08 6.58 0.82
C MET A 12 22.39 6.60 -0.53
N THR A 13 22.17 5.43 -1.08
CA THR A 13 21.42 5.26 -2.31
C THR A 13 20.27 4.29 -2.11
N SER A 14 19.17 4.57 -2.77
CA SER A 14 18.01 3.70 -2.87
C SER A 14 17.61 3.56 -4.34
N LEU A 15 17.36 2.33 -4.76
CA LEU A 15 16.96 2.00 -6.13
C LEU A 15 15.68 1.17 -6.08
N HIS A 16 14.64 1.61 -6.78
CA HIS A 16 13.37 0.92 -6.86
C HIS A 16 13.02 0.67 -8.32
N ILE A 17 12.68 -0.57 -8.63
CA ILE A 17 12.26 -1.01 -9.95
C ILE A 17 10.83 -1.51 -9.84
N THR A 18 9.91 -0.91 -10.57
CA THR A 18 8.49 -1.26 -10.50
C THR A 18 7.98 -1.81 -11.82
N TYR A 19 7.01 -2.70 -11.72
CA TYR A 19 6.32 -3.31 -12.85
C TYR A 19 4.83 -3.06 -12.72
N ASN A 20 4.15 -2.88 -13.87
CA ASN A 20 2.70 -2.72 -13.95
C ASN A 20 1.98 -4.05 -13.88
N CYS A 21 2.21 -4.78 -12.84
CA CYS A 21 1.46 -5.98 -12.48
C CYS A 21 1.23 -5.97 -10.97
N GLY A 22 0.13 -6.50 -10.54
CA GLY A 22 -0.28 -6.54 -9.15
C GLY A 22 -1.64 -7.22 -9.07
N GLY A 23 -2.09 -7.55 -7.88
CA GLY A 23 -3.28 -8.38 -7.69
C GLY A 23 -4.52 -7.93 -8.45
N MET A 24 -4.69 -6.61 -8.66
CA MET A 24 -5.83 -6.06 -9.41
C MET A 24 -5.73 -6.27 -10.92
N PHE A 25 -4.51 -6.32 -11.46
CA PHE A 25 -4.25 -6.43 -12.89
C PHE A 25 -3.99 -7.86 -13.35
N ASP A 26 -3.88 -8.81 -12.41
CA ASP A 26 -3.75 -10.21 -12.77
C ASP A 26 -4.95 -10.66 -13.63
N PRO A 27 -4.70 -11.32 -14.77
CA PRO A 27 -5.76 -11.82 -15.64
C PRO A 27 -6.72 -12.75 -14.90
N GLU A 28 -7.92 -12.94 -15.44
CA GLU A 28 -8.82 -13.98 -14.95
C GLU A 28 -8.18 -15.37 -15.13
N GLY A 29 -8.28 -16.22 -14.12
CA GLY A 29 -7.59 -17.50 -14.06
C GLY A 29 -6.08 -17.41 -13.73
N GLN A 30 -5.57 -16.20 -13.40
CA GLN A 30 -4.18 -15.95 -13.00
C GLN A 30 -4.09 -15.05 -11.77
N LYS A 31 -5.11 -15.02 -10.92
CA LYS A 31 -5.14 -14.19 -9.72
C LYS A 31 -4.14 -14.68 -8.67
N GLY A 32 -3.17 -13.82 -8.32
CA GLY A 32 -2.03 -14.12 -7.44
C GLY A 32 -0.74 -14.45 -8.20
N CYS A 33 -0.81 -14.52 -9.54
CA CYS A 33 0.39 -14.81 -10.33
C CYS A 33 1.41 -13.67 -10.30
N SER A 34 0.99 -12.40 -10.14
CA SER A 34 1.94 -11.29 -9.89
C SER A 34 2.77 -11.53 -8.63
N HIS A 35 2.19 -12.07 -7.57
CA HIS A 35 2.91 -12.40 -6.33
C HIS A 35 3.90 -13.56 -6.54
N LEU A 36 3.47 -14.63 -7.21
CA LEU A 36 4.41 -15.69 -7.59
C LEU A 36 5.55 -15.15 -8.47
N MET A 37 5.25 -14.27 -9.42
CA MET A 37 6.26 -13.66 -10.28
C MET A 37 7.23 -12.76 -9.51
N GLU A 38 6.80 -12.12 -8.43
CA GLU A 38 7.68 -11.39 -7.52
C GLU A 38 8.74 -12.31 -6.92
N HIS A 39 8.35 -13.47 -6.38
CA HIS A 39 9.30 -14.47 -5.88
C HIS A 39 10.27 -14.94 -6.96
N LEU A 40 9.77 -15.16 -8.17
CA LEU A 40 10.57 -15.66 -9.29
C LEU A 40 11.54 -14.62 -9.86
N ILE A 41 11.12 -13.34 -9.95
CA ILE A 41 11.98 -12.29 -10.50
C ILE A 41 13.19 -12.02 -9.59
N CYS A 42 13.03 -12.23 -8.28
CA CYS A 42 14.14 -12.13 -7.34
C CYS A 42 15.26 -13.15 -7.64
N LYS A 43 14.95 -14.28 -8.26
CA LYS A 43 15.96 -15.27 -8.66
C LYS A 43 16.84 -14.79 -9.82
N THR A 44 16.41 -13.81 -10.61
CA THR A 44 17.16 -13.32 -11.77
C THR A 44 18.48 -12.66 -11.39
N PHE A 45 18.54 -12.02 -10.22
CA PHE A 45 19.76 -11.39 -9.71
C PHE A 45 20.45 -12.18 -8.58
N LYS A 46 20.09 -13.46 -8.38
CA LYS A 46 20.66 -14.34 -7.34
C LYS A 46 22.20 -14.37 -7.32
N LYS A 47 22.85 -14.23 -8.46
CA LYS A 47 24.32 -14.19 -8.55
C LYS A 47 24.94 -13.01 -7.79
N TYR A 48 24.18 -11.96 -7.51
CA TYR A 48 24.63 -10.78 -6.75
C TYR A 48 24.38 -10.87 -5.25
N TYR A 49 23.60 -11.86 -4.76
CA TYR A 49 23.29 -12.00 -3.32
C TYR A 49 24.53 -11.96 -2.41
N PRO A 50 25.66 -12.68 -2.73
CA PRO A 50 26.84 -12.61 -1.89
C PRO A 50 27.47 -11.20 -1.81
N GLU A 51 27.40 -10.44 -2.91
CA GLU A 51 27.90 -9.06 -2.95
C GLU A 51 26.97 -8.12 -2.19
N LEU A 52 25.66 -8.25 -2.35
CA LEU A 52 24.68 -7.48 -1.61
C LEU A 52 24.81 -7.70 -0.10
N THR A 53 24.89 -8.95 0.33
CA THR A 53 25.06 -9.32 1.75
C THR A 53 26.36 -8.78 2.34
N ARG A 54 27.48 -8.96 1.63
CA ARG A 54 28.80 -8.49 2.09
C ARG A 54 28.85 -6.97 2.26
N ASN A 55 28.18 -6.25 1.39
CA ASN A 55 28.17 -4.80 1.36
C ASN A 55 27.01 -4.20 2.17
N LEU A 56 26.27 -5.02 2.91
CA LEU A 56 25.10 -4.60 3.70
C LEU A 56 24.11 -3.77 2.87
N ILE A 57 23.94 -4.16 1.60
CA ILE A 57 22.89 -3.61 0.75
C ILE A 57 21.61 -4.38 1.07
N ASP A 58 20.70 -3.68 1.72
CA ASP A 58 19.39 -4.20 2.03
C ASP A 58 18.52 -4.22 0.77
N TRP A 59 17.79 -5.31 0.57
CA TRP A 59 16.88 -5.45 -0.56
C TRP A 59 15.66 -6.29 -0.19
N ASN A 60 14.57 -5.97 -0.83
CA ASN A 60 13.33 -6.73 -0.73
C ASN A 60 12.49 -6.53 -1.99
N ALA A 61 11.43 -7.32 -2.11
CA ALA A 61 10.41 -7.13 -3.11
C ALA A 61 9.04 -7.18 -2.46
N TYR A 62 8.05 -6.61 -3.11
CA TYR A 62 6.66 -6.71 -2.67
C TYR A 62 5.70 -6.58 -3.83
N THR A 63 4.59 -7.27 -3.71
CA THR A 63 3.44 -7.15 -4.60
C THR A 63 2.33 -6.39 -3.89
N SER A 64 1.85 -5.34 -4.52
CA SER A 64 0.67 -4.61 -4.07
C SER A 64 -0.53 -4.90 -4.98
N ASN A 65 -1.61 -4.15 -4.77
CA ASN A 65 -2.77 -4.24 -5.66
C ASN A 65 -2.41 -3.85 -7.11
N GLU A 66 -1.49 -2.92 -7.30
CA GLU A 66 -1.27 -2.25 -8.58
C GLU A 66 0.13 -2.43 -9.17
N ILE A 67 1.10 -2.81 -8.36
CA ILE A 67 2.49 -2.97 -8.79
C ILE A 67 3.19 -4.14 -8.12
N VAL A 68 4.21 -4.66 -8.80
CA VAL A 68 5.33 -5.38 -8.20
C VAL A 68 6.52 -4.42 -8.13
N CYS A 69 7.21 -4.39 -6.99
CA CYS A 69 8.38 -3.55 -6.79
C CYS A 69 9.53 -4.36 -6.21
N VAL A 70 10.71 -4.23 -6.81
CA VAL A 70 11.98 -4.70 -6.22
C VAL A 70 12.79 -3.48 -5.81
N HIS A 71 13.26 -3.45 -4.58
CA HIS A 71 13.99 -2.29 -4.06
C HIS A 71 15.27 -2.67 -3.32
N PHE A 72 16.21 -1.74 -3.35
CA PHE A 72 17.54 -1.88 -2.77
C PHE A 72 17.91 -0.59 -2.05
N THR A 73 18.58 -0.70 -0.90
CA THR A 73 19.08 0.47 -0.16
C THR A 73 20.44 0.14 0.45
N GLY A 74 21.40 1.04 0.32
CA GLY A 74 22.73 0.83 0.85
C GLY A 74 23.60 2.07 0.78
N MET A 75 24.81 1.99 1.32
CA MET A 75 25.80 3.06 1.19
C MET A 75 26.29 3.13 -0.26
N GLU A 76 26.30 4.33 -0.84
CA GLU A 76 26.65 4.57 -2.25
C GLU A 76 28.06 4.08 -2.61
N LYS A 77 29.00 4.16 -1.65
CA LYS A 77 30.36 3.61 -1.80
C LYS A 77 30.37 2.12 -2.21
N TYR A 78 29.39 1.35 -1.74
CA TYR A 78 29.30 -0.09 -1.99
C TYR A 78 28.20 -0.44 -2.98
N PHE A 79 27.14 0.34 -3.05
CA PHE A 79 26.08 0.18 -4.04
C PHE A 79 26.34 1.07 -5.24
N THR A 80 27.39 0.73 -5.99
CA THR A 80 27.91 1.53 -7.10
C THR A 80 26.96 1.60 -8.30
N PRO A 81 27.07 2.63 -9.18
CA PRO A 81 26.28 2.71 -10.41
C PRO A 81 26.43 1.45 -11.29
N LYS A 82 27.63 0.85 -11.34
CA LYS A 82 27.88 -0.39 -12.07
C LYS A 82 27.05 -1.55 -11.51
N LEU A 83 27.02 -1.72 -10.19
CA LEU A 83 26.26 -2.79 -9.53
C LEU A 83 24.76 -2.57 -9.73
N LYS A 84 24.26 -1.35 -9.53
CA LYS A 84 22.85 -0.96 -9.81
C LYS A 84 22.45 -1.33 -11.24
N LYS A 85 23.24 -0.91 -12.23
CA LYS A 85 22.99 -1.21 -13.64
C LYS A 85 22.98 -2.70 -13.94
N ASN A 86 23.90 -3.47 -13.35
CA ASN A 86 23.97 -4.91 -13.53
C ASN A 86 22.74 -5.63 -12.95
N ILE A 87 22.24 -5.19 -11.80
CA ILE A 87 21.03 -5.74 -11.18
C ILE A 87 19.82 -5.45 -12.07
N VAL A 88 19.65 -4.21 -12.52
CA VAL A 88 18.55 -3.85 -13.43
C VAL A 88 18.60 -4.67 -14.71
N LYS A 89 19.79 -4.82 -15.32
CA LYS A 89 19.96 -5.70 -16.50
C LYS A 89 19.59 -7.16 -16.23
N ALA A 90 19.88 -7.66 -15.04
CA ALA A 90 19.47 -9.00 -14.67
C ALA A 90 17.93 -9.12 -14.58
N LEU A 91 17.28 -8.12 -14.00
CA LEU A 91 15.83 -8.07 -13.84
C LEU A 91 15.07 -8.01 -15.18
N VAL A 92 15.62 -7.30 -16.16
CA VAL A 92 15.02 -7.22 -17.52
C VAL A 92 15.51 -8.31 -18.47
N GLY A 93 16.48 -9.12 -18.05
CA GLY A 93 17.09 -10.17 -18.87
C GLY A 93 16.33 -11.49 -18.94
N GLY A 94 15.14 -11.56 -18.36
CA GLY A 94 14.29 -12.76 -18.33
C GLY A 94 14.52 -13.65 -17.09
N ILE A 95 13.48 -14.37 -16.72
CA ILE A 95 13.53 -15.32 -15.61
C ILE A 95 14.20 -16.61 -16.08
N LYS A 96 15.39 -16.89 -15.56
CA LYS A 96 16.20 -18.05 -15.92
C LYS A 96 16.32 -19.01 -14.75
N ILE A 97 15.21 -19.68 -14.44
CA ILE A 97 15.14 -20.70 -13.39
C ILE A 97 14.75 -22.05 -14.01
N LYS A 98 15.04 -23.12 -13.30
CA LYS A 98 14.59 -24.45 -13.70
C LYS A 98 13.16 -24.67 -13.26
N GLU A 99 12.43 -25.53 -13.96
CA GLU A 99 11.05 -25.90 -13.60
C GLU A 99 10.93 -26.40 -12.14
N LYS A 100 11.93 -27.15 -11.65
CA LYS A 100 11.99 -27.58 -10.24
C LYS A 100 12.02 -26.39 -9.25
N GLU A 101 12.73 -25.32 -9.59
CA GLU A 101 12.78 -24.10 -8.76
C GLU A 101 11.46 -23.34 -8.82
N PHE A 102 10.83 -23.28 -9.99
CA PHE A 102 9.50 -22.73 -10.17
C PHE A 102 8.47 -23.45 -9.30
N GLU A 103 8.40 -24.79 -9.37
CA GLU A 103 7.47 -25.58 -8.56
C GLU A 103 7.74 -25.45 -7.05
N ALA A 104 9.00 -25.23 -6.64
CA ALA A 104 9.32 -24.98 -5.26
C ALA A 104 8.77 -23.63 -4.77
N GLU A 105 8.96 -22.55 -5.54
CA GLU A 105 8.44 -21.22 -5.19
C GLU A 105 6.90 -21.21 -5.22
N LYS A 106 6.28 -21.88 -6.19
CA LYS A 106 4.83 -22.02 -6.23
C LYS A 106 4.26 -22.63 -4.95
N LYS A 107 4.94 -23.65 -4.37
CA LYS A 107 4.55 -24.22 -3.07
C LYS A 107 4.70 -23.22 -1.92
N VAL A 108 5.73 -22.36 -1.93
CA VAL A 108 5.91 -21.31 -0.91
C VAL A 108 4.74 -20.34 -0.98
N VAL A 109 4.42 -19.82 -2.17
CA VAL A 109 3.30 -18.87 -2.35
C VAL A 109 1.96 -19.50 -1.98
N LEU A 110 1.74 -20.78 -2.28
CA LEU A 110 0.54 -21.50 -1.85
C LEU A 110 0.46 -21.65 -0.33
N GLN A 111 1.61 -21.86 0.35
CA GLN A 111 1.63 -21.90 1.81
C GLN A 111 1.29 -20.51 2.40
N GLU A 112 1.87 -19.44 1.87
CA GLU A 112 1.54 -18.07 2.29
C GLU A 112 0.06 -17.74 2.08
N TYR A 113 -0.51 -18.20 0.95
CA TYR A 113 -1.94 -18.10 0.71
C TYR A 113 -2.75 -18.80 1.81
N MET A 114 -2.40 -20.04 2.15
CA MET A 114 -3.08 -20.77 3.22
C MET A 114 -2.95 -20.09 4.58
N ASP A 115 -1.77 -19.55 4.89
CA ASP A 115 -1.52 -18.84 6.15
C ASP A 115 -2.32 -17.53 6.22
N ALA A 116 -2.45 -16.81 5.11
CA ALA A 116 -3.28 -15.61 5.03
C ALA A 116 -4.77 -15.91 5.17
N PHE A 117 -5.24 -17.05 4.64
CA PHE A 117 -6.64 -17.48 4.78
C PHE A 117 -6.96 -18.05 6.16
N ASN A 118 -6.00 -18.65 6.82
CA ASN A 118 -6.16 -19.13 8.21
C ASN A 118 -6.04 -18.00 9.24
N SER A 119 -5.67 -16.80 8.80
CA SER A 119 -5.66 -15.62 9.67
C SER A 119 -7.08 -15.11 9.90
N PRO A 120 -7.37 -14.55 11.11
CA PRO A 120 -8.66 -13.92 11.38
C PRO A 120 -9.00 -12.90 10.30
N GLU A 121 -10.30 -12.77 9.97
CA GLU A 121 -10.75 -11.74 9.08
C GLU A 121 -10.20 -10.38 9.51
N SER A 122 -9.34 -9.81 8.69
CA SER A 122 -8.93 -8.44 8.86
C SER A 122 -9.95 -7.53 8.20
N GLY A 123 -10.16 -6.34 8.74
CA GLY A 123 -10.96 -5.31 8.08
C GLY A 123 -10.50 -5.04 6.65
N GLU A 124 -9.22 -5.24 6.36
CA GLU A 124 -8.66 -5.14 5.02
C GLU A 124 -9.22 -6.20 4.05
N ASN A 125 -9.39 -7.44 4.48
CA ASN A 125 -9.97 -8.50 3.66
C ASN A 125 -11.44 -8.22 3.33
N ILE A 126 -12.21 -7.78 4.32
CA ILE A 126 -13.60 -7.36 4.14
C ILE A 126 -13.68 -6.20 3.15
N MET A 127 -12.86 -5.17 3.34
CA MET A 127 -12.79 -4.00 2.48
C MET A 127 -12.48 -4.38 1.03
N ARG A 128 -11.48 -5.21 0.80
CA ARG A 128 -11.09 -5.68 -0.53
C ARG A 128 -12.23 -6.42 -1.22
N THR A 129 -12.93 -7.29 -0.49
CA THR A 129 -14.04 -8.04 -1.05
C THR A 129 -15.25 -7.15 -1.36
N LYS A 130 -15.59 -6.22 -0.47
CA LYS A 130 -16.67 -5.24 -0.70
C LYS A 130 -16.43 -4.38 -1.94
N PHE A 131 -15.20 -4.11 -2.29
CA PHE A 131 -14.84 -3.37 -3.49
C PHE A 131 -14.43 -4.25 -4.68
N ASN A 132 -14.61 -5.56 -4.57
CA ASN A 132 -14.19 -6.52 -5.59
C ASN A 132 -12.70 -6.40 -5.94
N MET A 133 -11.89 -6.13 -4.95
CA MET A 133 -10.44 -6.10 -5.06
C MET A 133 -9.89 -7.46 -4.68
N PHE A 134 -9.00 -7.99 -5.51
CA PHE A 134 -8.26 -9.18 -5.12
C PHE A 134 -7.07 -8.79 -4.25
N LEU A 135 -6.80 -9.60 -3.25
CA LEU A 135 -5.53 -9.54 -2.53
C LEU A 135 -4.39 -9.76 -3.52
N ALA A 136 -3.24 -9.15 -3.28
CA ALA A 136 -2.04 -9.43 -4.05
C ALA A 136 -1.69 -10.93 -4.05
N ILE A 137 -2.01 -11.61 -2.95
CA ILE A 137 -1.88 -13.07 -2.81
C ILE A 137 -2.84 -13.86 -3.74
N GLY A 138 -3.90 -13.25 -4.23
CA GLY A 138 -4.80 -13.77 -5.27
C GLY A 138 -5.68 -14.94 -4.85
N LYS A 139 -5.76 -15.94 -5.75
CA LYS A 139 -6.52 -17.19 -5.56
C LYS A 139 -5.57 -18.39 -5.60
N GLY A 140 -5.61 -19.23 -4.56
CA GLY A 140 -4.76 -20.41 -4.49
C GLY A 140 -4.95 -21.38 -5.68
N GLU A 141 -6.18 -21.51 -6.19
CA GLU A 141 -6.47 -22.36 -7.37
C GLU A 141 -5.77 -21.82 -8.63
N ASP A 142 -5.81 -20.51 -8.87
CA ASP A 142 -5.18 -19.89 -10.03
C ASP A 142 -3.65 -20.06 -9.95
N VAL A 143 -3.06 -19.84 -8.77
CA VAL A 143 -1.62 -20.04 -8.53
C VAL A 143 -1.25 -21.53 -8.71
N ALA A 144 -2.05 -22.45 -8.21
CA ALA A 144 -1.80 -23.90 -8.35
C ALA A 144 -1.81 -24.36 -9.82
N ASN A 145 -2.70 -23.79 -10.63
CA ASN A 145 -2.84 -24.09 -12.04
C ASN A 145 -1.84 -23.36 -12.95
N PHE A 146 -1.14 -22.32 -12.44
CA PHE A 146 -0.15 -21.58 -13.21
C PHE A 146 1.06 -22.43 -13.55
N SER A 147 1.33 -22.59 -14.83
CA SER A 147 2.37 -23.50 -15.33
C SER A 147 3.72 -22.80 -15.54
N TYR A 148 4.79 -23.58 -15.60
CA TYR A 148 6.12 -23.07 -15.95
C TYR A 148 6.15 -22.39 -17.33
N LYS A 149 5.32 -22.85 -18.28
CA LYS A 149 5.17 -22.21 -19.60
C LYS A 149 4.48 -20.83 -19.47
N ASP A 150 3.47 -20.73 -18.59
CA ASP A 150 2.74 -19.48 -18.39
C ASP A 150 3.62 -18.40 -17.74
N MET A 151 4.59 -18.83 -16.91
CA MET A 151 5.57 -17.93 -16.28
C MET A 151 6.29 -17.06 -17.31
N GLN A 152 6.80 -17.64 -18.38
CA GLN A 152 7.53 -16.88 -19.40
C GLN A 152 6.61 -15.92 -20.16
N ALA A 153 5.40 -16.35 -20.49
CA ALA A 153 4.41 -15.50 -21.14
C ALA A 153 3.98 -14.33 -20.26
N PHE A 154 3.80 -14.58 -18.95
CA PHE A 154 3.50 -13.53 -17.98
C PHE A 154 4.64 -12.52 -17.85
N TYR A 155 5.89 -13.01 -17.73
CA TYR A 155 7.06 -12.15 -17.68
C TYR A 155 7.17 -11.27 -18.94
N ASP A 156 7.07 -11.86 -20.13
CA ASP A 156 7.18 -11.12 -21.38
C ASP A 156 6.11 -10.03 -21.53
N LYS A 157 4.93 -10.27 -21.00
CA LYS A 157 3.79 -9.35 -21.07
C LYS A 157 3.87 -8.22 -20.04
N PHE A 158 4.28 -8.51 -18.81
CA PHE A 158 4.10 -7.58 -17.69
C PHE A 158 5.40 -7.11 -17.04
N MET A 159 6.52 -7.87 -17.17
CA MET A 159 7.73 -7.63 -16.38
C MET A 159 9.01 -7.51 -17.21
N LYS A 160 8.93 -7.69 -18.53
CA LYS A 160 10.08 -7.56 -19.41
C LYS A 160 10.66 -6.15 -19.42
N LYS A 161 9.80 -5.16 -19.31
CA LYS A 161 10.14 -3.75 -19.25
C LYS A 161 9.70 -3.16 -17.92
N PRO A 162 10.59 -2.55 -17.15
CA PRO A 162 10.18 -1.83 -15.96
C PRO A 162 9.23 -0.69 -16.30
N ALA A 163 8.25 -0.51 -15.47
CA ALA A 163 7.34 0.61 -15.57
C ALA A 163 7.97 1.91 -15.07
N LYS A 164 8.71 1.81 -13.94
CA LYS A 164 9.51 2.91 -13.42
C LYS A 164 10.80 2.39 -12.81
N ILE A 165 11.85 3.18 -12.97
CA ILE A 165 13.07 3.09 -12.17
C ILE A 165 13.15 4.39 -11.36
N ILE A 166 13.24 4.29 -10.04
CA ILE A 166 13.36 5.42 -9.13
C ILE A 166 14.68 5.27 -8.40
N GLU A 167 15.54 6.25 -8.54
CA GLU A 167 16.83 6.30 -7.87
C GLU A 167 16.93 7.53 -6.98
N VAL A 168 17.37 7.32 -5.74
CA VAL A 168 17.77 8.38 -4.82
C VAL A 168 19.23 8.15 -4.49
N ALA A 169 20.12 9.07 -4.88
CA ALA A 169 21.56 8.92 -4.70
C ALA A 169 22.27 10.28 -4.80
N THR A 170 23.55 10.39 -4.42
CA THR A 170 24.34 11.60 -4.68
C THR A 170 24.75 11.70 -6.15
N THR A 171 24.85 10.57 -6.84
CA THR A 171 25.24 10.47 -8.25
C THR A 171 24.26 9.63 -9.04
N GLN A 172 23.79 10.18 -10.13
CA GLN A 172 22.85 9.51 -11.04
C GLN A 172 23.50 8.34 -11.77
N THR A 173 22.78 7.20 -11.84
CA THR A 173 23.17 6.06 -12.65
C THR A 173 22.60 6.21 -14.06
N ASP A 174 23.44 5.94 -15.08
CA ASP A 174 22.98 5.90 -16.46
C ASP A 174 22.25 4.58 -16.77
N PHE A 175 20.93 4.68 -16.94
CA PHE A 175 20.02 3.60 -17.37
C PHE A 175 19.51 3.78 -18.80
N SER A 176 20.16 4.59 -19.64
CA SER A 176 19.70 4.91 -20.99
C SER A 176 19.60 3.69 -21.92
N ASP A 177 20.30 2.60 -21.61
CA ASP A 177 20.26 1.33 -22.33
C ASP A 177 19.21 0.34 -21.79
N ILE A 178 18.40 0.74 -20.82
CA ILE A 178 17.28 -0.05 -20.29
C ILE A 178 16.00 0.40 -20.99
N GLU A 179 15.37 -0.54 -21.69
CA GLU A 179 14.08 -0.30 -22.33
C GLU A 179 12.99 -0.26 -21.24
N MET A 180 12.26 0.85 -21.19
CA MET A 180 11.19 1.09 -20.24
C MET A 180 9.83 0.87 -20.89
N ASP A 181 8.80 0.54 -20.09
CA ASP A 181 7.43 0.52 -20.57
C ASP A 181 6.88 1.95 -20.63
N GLU A 182 6.85 2.52 -21.84
CA GLU A 182 6.33 3.86 -22.08
C GLU A 182 4.79 3.92 -22.07
N ASN A 183 4.13 2.79 -22.28
CA ASN A 183 2.67 2.68 -22.34
C ASN A 183 2.05 2.49 -20.94
N PHE A 184 2.58 3.17 -19.96
CA PHE A 184 2.20 3.09 -18.55
C PHE A 184 0.76 3.51 -18.22
N ALA A 185 -0.09 3.68 -19.16
CA ALA A 185 -1.52 3.89 -18.93
C ALA A 185 -2.23 2.54 -18.74
N VAL A 186 -1.94 1.83 -17.66
CA VAL A 186 -2.93 0.87 -17.18
C VAL A 186 -4.16 1.71 -16.85
N GLU A 187 -5.25 1.51 -17.58
CA GLU A 187 -6.52 2.12 -17.20
C GLU A 187 -6.82 1.66 -15.77
N PRO A 188 -6.81 2.56 -14.78
CA PRO A 188 -7.00 2.13 -13.42
C PRO A 188 -8.40 1.56 -13.30
N MET A 189 -8.46 0.41 -12.69
CA MET A 189 -9.73 -0.25 -12.42
C MET A 189 -10.60 0.67 -11.56
N VAL A 190 -11.77 1.02 -12.05
CA VAL A 190 -12.75 1.76 -11.25
C VAL A 190 -13.37 0.77 -10.26
N ILE A 191 -12.95 0.87 -9.02
CA ILE A 191 -13.53 0.08 -7.94
C ILE A 191 -14.91 0.65 -7.57
N LYS A 192 -15.88 -0.25 -7.37
CA LYS A 192 -17.24 0.09 -6.94
C LYS A 192 -17.60 -0.75 -5.72
N TYR A 193 -18.23 -0.12 -4.75
CA TYR A 193 -18.76 -0.79 -3.58
C TYR A 193 -19.91 -1.75 -3.97
N LYS A 194 -19.91 -2.97 -3.39
CA LYS A 194 -20.97 -3.98 -3.56
C LYS A 194 -21.69 -4.22 -2.24
N ASN A 195 -23.01 -4.11 -2.25
CA ASN A 195 -23.85 -4.31 -1.06
C ASN A 195 -24.12 -5.78 -0.73
N ASP A 196 -24.03 -6.65 -1.71
CA ASP A 196 -24.43 -8.06 -1.67
C ASP A 196 -23.34 -9.01 -1.17
N TYR A 197 -22.30 -8.47 -0.59
CA TYR A 197 -21.21 -9.27 -0.07
C TYR A 197 -21.66 -10.19 1.05
N LYS A 198 -21.44 -11.49 0.86
CA LYS A 198 -21.43 -12.48 1.92
C LYS A 198 -20.00 -12.88 2.19
N ASN A 199 -19.60 -12.81 3.45
CA ASN A 199 -18.27 -13.24 3.82
C ASN A 199 -18.08 -14.74 3.49
N PRO A 200 -17.09 -15.12 2.66
CA PRO A 200 -16.84 -16.52 2.35
C PRO A 200 -16.12 -17.28 3.47
N LEU A 201 -15.58 -16.56 4.46
CA LEU A 201 -14.81 -17.18 5.54
C LEU A 201 -15.76 -17.53 6.71
N GLU A 202 -15.61 -18.73 7.22
CA GLU A 202 -16.32 -19.12 8.44
C GLU A 202 -15.84 -18.27 9.63
N PRO A 203 -16.75 -17.86 10.52
CA PRO A 203 -16.36 -17.10 11.71
C PRO A 203 -15.36 -17.92 12.53
N ILE A 204 -14.22 -17.33 12.85
CA ILE A 204 -13.30 -17.92 13.82
C ILE A 204 -14.01 -18.06 15.16
N PRO A 205 -13.78 -19.15 15.92
CA PRO A 205 -14.39 -19.31 17.23
C PRO A 205 -14.24 -18.06 18.08
N PRO A 206 -15.26 -17.61 18.76
CA PRO A 206 -15.27 -16.32 19.42
C PRO A 206 -14.22 -16.27 20.53
N ASN A 207 -13.20 -15.43 20.33
CA ASN A 207 -12.20 -15.10 21.34
C ASN A 207 -12.68 -13.99 22.31
N ASN A 208 -13.99 -13.81 22.43
CA ASN A 208 -14.63 -12.75 23.20
C ASN A 208 -14.29 -11.32 22.74
N LYS A 209 -13.80 -11.15 21.53
CA LYS A 209 -13.52 -9.86 20.88
C LYS A 209 -14.51 -9.62 19.74
N ALA A 210 -14.66 -8.37 19.37
CA ALA A 210 -15.39 -7.93 18.20
C ALA A 210 -14.62 -6.76 17.55
N THR A 211 -14.48 -6.78 16.24
CA THR A 211 -13.96 -5.65 15.48
C THR A 211 -15.12 -4.91 14.82
N VAL A 212 -15.19 -3.62 15.04
CA VAL A 212 -16.18 -2.73 14.43
C VAL A 212 -15.50 -1.97 13.31
N LEU A 213 -15.90 -2.27 12.08
CA LEU A 213 -15.40 -1.65 10.86
C LEU A 213 -16.45 -0.72 10.27
N PHE A 214 -16.09 0.54 10.10
CA PHE A 214 -16.80 1.54 9.32
C PHE A 214 -16.13 1.65 7.95
N LEU A 215 -16.77 1.13 6.92
CA LEU A 215 -16.25 1.12 5.56
C LEU A 215 -17.02 2.12 4.69
N ASN A 216 -16.32 3.11 4.14
CA ASN A 216 -16.97 4.12 3.31
C ASN A 216 -17.34 3.54 1.94
N LYS A 217 -18.60 3.68 1.56
CA LYS A 217 -19.15 3.24 0.27
C LYS A 217 -18.73 4.12 -0.91
N LYS A 218 -18.23 5.32 -0.62
CA LYS A 218 -17.75 6.27 -1.63
C LYS A 218 -16.26 6.21 -1.75
N THR A 219 -15.75 6.05 -2.95
CA THR A 219 -14.34 6.23 -3.22
C THR A 219 -13.96 7.70 -3.27
N VAL A 220 -12.74 8.01 -2.87
CA VAL A 220 -12.21 9.38 -2.81
C VAL A 220 -11.46 9.69 -4.09
N ASN A 221 -11.74 10.84 -4.67
CA ASN A 221 -10.96 11.37 -5.79
C ASN A 221 -9.60 11.88 -5.32
N LYS A 222 -8.58 11.71 -6.14
CA LYS A 222 -7.18 12.10 -5.85
C LYS A 222 -7.04 13.56 -5.39
N LYS A 223 -7.79 14.48 -5.98
CA LYS A 223 -7.78 15.91 -5.61
C LYS A 223 -8.23 16.20 -4.16
N ASP A 224 -9.07 15.35 -3.60
CA ASP A 224 -9.61 15.53 -2.25
C ASP A 224 -8.75 14.84 -1.17
N TYR A 225 -7.73 14.07 -1.56
CA TYR A 225 -6.87 13.31 -0.65
C TYR A 225 -6.19 14.17 0.41
N PRO A 226 -5.48 15.27 0.05
CA PRO A 226 -4.72 16.02 1.04
C PRO A 226 -5.62 16.54 2.17
N ALA A 227 -6.75 17.15 1.83
CA ALA A 227 -7.68 17.67 2.82
C ALA A 227 -8.31 16.58 3.68
N LEU A 228 -8.68 15.45 3.06
CA LEU A 228 -9.26 14.32 3.77
C LEU A 228 -8.23 13.63 4.68
N GLN A 229 -6.99 13.50 4.25
CA GLN A 229 -5.92 12.97 5.08
C GLN A 229 -5.68 13.83 6.32
N VAL A 230 -5.69 15.14 6.17
CA VAL A 230 -5.60 16.06 7.31
C VAL A 230 -6.82 15.89 8.23
N ALA A 231 -8.04 15.79 7.68
CA ALA A 231 -9.24 15.55 8.47
C ALA A 231 -9.15 14.26 9.31
N ILE A 232 -8.73 13.16 8.69
CA ILE A 232 -8.54 11.87 9.38
C ILE A 232 -7.49 12.02 10.49
N GLN A 233 -6.34 12.62 10.21
CA GLN A 233 -5.30 12.83 11.21
C GLN A 233 -5.77 13.73 12.36
N MET A 234 -6.56 14.75 12.08
CA MET A 234 -7.16 15.59 13.12
C MET A 234 -8.06 14.78 14.06
N LEU A 235 -8.77 13.79 13.55
CA LEU A 235 -9.69 12.95 14.33
C LEU A 235 -8.97 11.88 15.15
N VAL A 236 -7.90 11.25 14.63
CA VAL A 236 -7.35 10.01 15.23
C VAL A 236 -5.86 10.10 15.61
N ALA A 237 -5.06 10.99 15.03
CA ALA A 237 -3.62 10.97 15.24
C ALA A 237 -3.20 11.52 16.62
N GLY A 238 -2.49 10.67 17.38
CA GLY A 238 -1.96 11.03 18.70
C GLY A 238 -2.98 10.97 19.83
N MET A 239 -2.48 10.99 21.08
CA MET A 239 -3.29 10.79 22.29
C MET A 239 -4.32 11.91 22.55
N GLU A 240 -4.05 13.12 22.04
CA GLU A 240 -4.93 14.29 22.22
C GLU A 240 -5.98 14.40 21.10
N SER A 241 -5.99 13.49 20.14
CA SER A 241 -7.01 13.49 19.09
C SER A 241 -8.40 13.17 19.65
N PRO A 242 -9.48 13.74 19.07
CA PRO A 242 -10.83 13.59 19.62
C PRO A 242 -11.26 12.11 19.77
N MET A 243 -11.03 11.27 18.77
CA MET A 243 -11.43 9.86 18.84
C MET A 243 -10.59 9.09 19.86
N THR A 244 -9.27 9.24 19.84
CA THR A 244 -8.38 8.55 20.79
C THR A 244 -8.68 8.97 22.22
N LYS A 245 -8.86 10.27 22.47
CA LYS A 245 -9.17 10.79 23.79
C LYS A 245 -10.52 10.29 24.33
N GLN A 246 -11.54 10.27 23.46
CA GLN A 246 -12.89 9.87 23.87
C GLN A 246 -13.03 8.36 23.98
N ILE A 247 -12.60 7.61 22.97
CA ILE A 247 -12.88 6.17 22.85
C ILE A 247 -11.86 5.36 23.66
N ARG A 248 -10.56 5.69 23.51
CA ARG A 248 -9.48 4.96 24.21
C ARG A 248 -9.29 5.46 25.64
N ALA A 249 -8.98 6.78 25.80
CA ALA A 249 -8.52 7.28 27.08
C ALA A 249 -9.67 7.45 28.11
N LYS A 250 -10.85 7.94 27.70
CA LYS A 250 -11.96 8.18 28.61
C LYS A 250 -12.88 6.98 28.79
N LYS A 251 -13.17 6.25 27.72
CA LYS A 251 -14.15 5.15 27.76
C LYS A 251 -13.54 3.76 27.81
N HIS A 252 -12.24 3.65 27.58
CA HIS A 252 -11.49 2.39 27.63
C HIS A 252 -12.11 1.28 26.75
N LEU A 253 -12.67 1.67 25.58
CA LEU A 253 -13.34 0.73 24.69
C LEU A 253 -12.39 -0.05 23.81
N THR A 254 -11.24 0.53 23.45
CA THR A 254 -10.23 -0.09 22.60
C THR A 254 -8.82 0.36 22.96
N TYR A 255 -7.83 -0.45 22.60
CA TYR A 255 -6.42 -0.05 22.72
C TYR A 255 -6.01 0.91 21.60
N GLY A 256 -6.53 0.72 20.38
CA GLY A 256 -6.19 1.52 19.22
C GLY A 256 -7.36 1.66 18.26
N ILE A 257 -7.27 2.70 17.45
CA ILE A 257 -8.21 2.98 16.35
C ILE A 257 -7.36 3.05 15.09
N ASP A 258 -7.66 2.20 14.12
CA ASP A 258 -7.13 2.32 12.78
C ASP A 258 -8.14 3.08 11.92
N PHE A 259 -7.78 4.28 11.51
CA PHE A 259 -8.60 5.13 10.68
C PHE A 259 -7.73 5.74 9.58
N GLY A 260 -8.00 5.35 8.37
CA GLY A 260 -7.15 5.71 7.25
C GLY A 260 -7.82 5.59 5.89
N MET A 261 -6.96 5.60 4.90
CA MET A 261 -7.32 5.42 3.50
C MET A 261 -6.45 4.32 2.88
N LEU A 262 -7.08 3.32 2.27
CA LEU A 262 -6.39 2.44 1.34
C LEU A 262 -6.27 3.17 0.00
N ASN A 263 -5.06 3.58 -0.33
CA ASN A 263 -4.77 4.35 -1.52
C ASN A 263 -4.53 3.45 -2.73
N LEU A 264 -5.18 3.80 -3.83
CA LEU A 264 -4.97 3.28 -5.17
C LEU A 264 -4.53 4.42 -6.08
N GLN A 265 -4.05 4.14 -7.29
CA GLN A 265 -3.51 5.18 -8.18
C GLN A 265 -4.47 6.36 -8.44
N LYS A 266 -5.76 6.11 -8.61
CA LYS A 266 -6.76 7.16 -8.91
C LYS A 266 -7.83 7.35 -7.84
N GLN A 267 -7.94 6.44 -6.90
CA GLN A 267 -8.99 6.43 -5.88
C GLN A 267 -8.45 6.03 -4.52
N ALA A 268 -9.19 6.31 -3.46
CA ALA A 268 -8.96 5.72 -2.15
C ALA A 268 -10.25 5.23 -1.52
N ILE A 269 -10.11 4.24 -0.66
CA ILE A 269 -11.18 3.71 0.19
C ILE A 269 -10.91 4.20 1.60
N ILE A 270 -11.90 4.81 2.23
CA ILE A 270 -11.80 5.25 3.63
C ILE A 270 -12.33 4.14 4.52
N TYR A 271 -11.61 3.85 5.59
CA TYR A 271 -12.04 2.92 6.62
C TYR A 271 -11.68 3.42 8.01
N ALA A 272 -12.47 3.04 8.99
CA ALA A 272 -12.15 3.21 10.40
C ALA A 272 -12.53 1.94 11.14
N GLU A 273 -11.56 1.35 11.87
CA GLU A 273 -11.82 0.12 12.62
C GLU A 273 -11.20 0.15 14.01
N ALA A 274 -11.80 -0.60 14.91
CA ALA A 274 -11.23 -0.86 16.21
C ALA A 274 -11.77 -2.17 16.78
N THR A 275 -10.91 -2.88 17.51
CA THR A 275 -11.27 -4.13 18.22
C THR A 275 -11.56 -3.84 19.67
N THR A 276 -12.61 -4.47 20.21
CA THR A 276 -13.07 -4.34 21.60
C THR A 276 -13.52 -5.69 22.15
N ASP A 277 -13.83 -5.76 23.45
CA ASP A 277 -14.55 -6.91 24.00
C ASP A 277 -15.98 -6.96 23.44
N LYS A 278 -16.48 -8.14 23.10
CA LYS A 278 -17.80 -8.35 22.48
C LYS A 278 -18.93 -7.64 23.23
N LYS A 279 -18.87 -7.60 24.56
CA LYS A 279 -19.85 -6.87 25.42
C LYS A 279 -19.87 -5.35 25.17
N ASN A 280 -18.80 -4.79 24.60
CA ASN A 280 -18.64 -3.37 24.33
C ASN A 280 -18.87 -2.99 22.85
N GLU A 281 -19.12 -3.95 21.97
CA GLU A 281 -19.33 -3.76 20.53
C GLU A 281 -20.29 -2.61 20.23
N LYS A 282 -21.50 -2.68 20.79
CA LYS A 282 -22.51 -1.63 20.61
C LYS A 282 -22.02 -0.26 21.04
N LYS A 283 -21.33 -0.18 22.18
CA LYS A 283 -20.81 1.10 22.70
C LYS A 283 -19.75 1.68 21.78
N LEU A 284 -18.86 0.84 21.24
CA LEU A 284 -17.83 1.26 20.30
C LEU A 284 -18.46 1.76 18.98
N LYS A 285 -19.41 1.02 18.43
CA LYS A 285 -20.18 1.44 17.26
C LYS A 285 -20.89 2.78 17.48
N ASP A 286 -21.54 2.96 18.61
CA ASP A 286 -22.26 4.21 18.95
C ASP A 286 -21.28 5.40 19.05
N GLU A 287 -20.07 5.19 19.58
CA GLU A 287 -19.05 6.24 19.66
C GLU A 287 -18.54 6.64 18.27
N PHE A 288 -18.21 5.69 17.40
CA PHE A 288 -17.84 6.01 16.02
C PHE A 288 -18.97 6.75 15.29
N THR A 289 -20.19 6.28 15.45
CA THR A 289 -21.37 6.93 14.85
C THR A 289 -21.50 8.40 15.26
N LYS A 290 -21.23 8.76 16.50
CA LYS A 290 -21.24 10.16 16.97
C LYS A 290 -20.23 11.01 16.24
N PHE A 291 -18.99 10.51 16.04
CA PHE A 291 -17.97 11.24 15.30
C PHE A 291 -18.35 11.45 13.83
N PHE A 292 -18.96 10.46 13.21
CA PHE A 292 -19.38 10.53 11.81
C PHE A 292 -20.76 11.19 11.59
N THR A 293 -21.50 11.49 12.67
CA THR A 293 -22.75 12.27 12.56
C THR A 293 -22.47 13.74 12.22
N ASN A 294 -21.44 14.32 12.85
CA ASN A 294 -21.03 15.70 12.58
C ASN A 294 -19.49 15.81 12.67
N PRO A 295 -18.76 15.27 11.68
CA PRO A 295 -17.30 15.17 11.75
C PRO A 295 -16.61 16.53 11.84
N SER A 296 -17.14 17.56 11.17
CA SER A 296 -16.53 18.91 11.17
C SER A 296 -16.53 19.60 12.54
N SER A 297 -17.47 19.23 13.43
CA SER A 297 -17.52 19.79 14.77
C SER A 297 -16.30 19.48 15.66
N TYR A 298 -15.58 18.41 15.32
CA TYR A 298 -14.35 18.00 16.01
C TYR A 298 -13.08 18.60 15.40
N LEU A 299 -13.20 19.28 14.25
CA LEU A 299 -12.07 19.85 13.52
C LEU A 299 -11.85 21.31 13.95
N THR A 300 -11.10 21.49 15.02
CA THR A 300 -10.80 22.82 15.59
C THR A 300 -9.58 23.44 14.92
N LYS A 301 -9.47 24.79 14.99
CA LYS A 301 -8.31 25.52 14.45
C LYS A 301 -7.00 25.07 15.12
N GLN A 302 -7.00 24.94 16.44
CA GLN A 302 -5.83 24.46 17.18
C GLN A 302 -5.37 23.10 16.67
N ARG A 303 -6.30 22.15 16.50
CA ARG A 303 -5.98 20.80 16.03
C ARG A 303 -5.49 20.78 14.59
N PHE A 304 -6.03 21.65 13.75
CA PHE A 304 -5.56 21.85 12.38
C PHE A 304 -4.09 22.29 12.37
N ASP A 305 -3.76 23.34 13.15
CA ASP A 305 -2.40 23.85 13.23
C ASP A 305 -1.40 22.82 13.75
N ASP A 306 -1.81 22.01 14.74
CA ASP A 306 -0.99 20.91 15.26
C ASP A 306 -0.71 19.83 14.21
N VAL A 307 -1.72 19.45 13.43
CA VAL A 307 -1.58 18.43 12.36
C VAL A 307 -0.74 18.99 11.21
N ILE A 308 -0.97 20.22 10.77
CA ILE A 308 -0.14 20.83 9.72
C ILE A 308 1.32 20.93 10.16
N ARG A 309 1.57 21.32 11.41
CA ARG A 309 2.94 21.34 11.99
C ARG A 309 3.56 19.94 11.99
N ALA A 310 2.80 18.92 12.40
CA ALA A 310 3.28 17.53 12.40
C ALA A 310 3.63 17.04 10.98
N ILE A 311 2.80 17.37 10.00
CA ILE A 311 3.06 17.07 8.58
C ILE A 311 4.33 17.78 8.10
N THR A 312 4.49 19.07 8.43
CA THR A 312 5.67 19.85 8.07
C THR A 312 6.95 19.21 8.62
N ILE A 313 6.97 18.92 9.94
CA ILE A 313 8.12 18.27 10.59
C ILE A 313 8.42 16.89 9.97
N ALA A 314 7.37 16.09 9.72
CA ALA A 314 7.54 14.78 9.09
C ALA A 314 8.15 14.91 7.68
N ARG A 315 7.79 15.97 6.96
CA ARG A 315 8.32 16.23 5.62
C ARG A 315 9.79 16.71 5.67
N GLU A 316 10.13 17.64 6.57
CA GLU A 316 11.51 18.05 6.75
C GLU A 316 12.42 16.86 7.09
N LYS A 317 11.94 15.94 7.95
CA LYS A 317 12.66 14.69 8.22
C LYS A 317 12.83 13.81 6.98
N LYS A 318 11.82 13.76 6.10
CA LYS A 318 11.91 12.99 4.84
C LYS A 318 12.84 13.64 3.82
N GLU A 319 13.02 14.94 3.85
CA GLU A 319 14.02 15.63 3.01
C GLU A 319 15.45 15.27 3.44
N LEU A 320 15.67 15.03 4.73
CA LEU A 320 16.93 14.48 5.24
C LEU A 320 17.15 13.02 4.83
N PHE A 321 16.07 12.26 4.68
CA PHE A 321 16.10 10.82 4.32
C PHE A 321 15.23 10.54 3.10
N PRO A 322 15.60 11.05 1.92
CA PRO A 322 14.73 11.03 0.73
C PRO A 322 14.33 9.62 0.25
N TRP A 323 15.10 8.59 0.56
CA TRP A 323 14.75 7.20 0.25
C TRP A 323 13.53 6.67 1.02
N THR A 324 13.12 7.31 2.10
CA THR A 324 11.93 6.90 2.87
C THR A 324 10.61 7.28 2.20
N ASP A 325 10.64 8.14 1.17
CA ASP A 325 9.44 8.67 0.51
C ASP A 325 9.14 8.03 -0.85
N VAL A 326 9.98 7.08 -1.26
CA VAL A 326 9.88 6.45 -2.59
C VAL A 326 8.56 5.73 -2.81
N GLY A 327 7.98 5.13 -1.77
CA GLY A 327 6.68 4.46 -1.87
C GLY A 327 5.54 5.36 -2.36
N GLN A 328 5.57 6.65 -1.99
CA GLN A 328 4.60 7.63 -2.46
C GLN A 328 4.85 8.03 -3.92
N PHE A 329 6.12 8.09 -4.32
CA PHE A 329 6.56 8.31 -5.69
C PHE A 329 6.12 7.20 -6.63
N ILE A 330 6.24 5.96 -6.17
CA ILE A 330 5.83 4.77 -6.91
C ILE A 330 4.35 4.84 -7.23
N ARG A 331 3.50 5.15 -6.25
CA ARG A 331 2.05 5.17 -6.41
C ARG A 331 1.54 6.30 -7.29
N ASP A 332 2.08 7.48 -7.10
CA ASP A 332 1.44 8.71 -7.58
C ASP A 332 2.23 9.43 -8.66
N GLY A 333 3.45 8.95 -8.95
CA GLY A 333 4.38 9.65 -9.85
C GLY A 333 4.83 11.00 -9.31
N TYR A 334 4.34 11.41 -8.14
CA TYR A 334 4.72 12.62 -7.42
C TYR A 334 4.22 12.58 -5.97
N VAL A 335 4.88 13.32 -5.07
CA VAL A 335 4.48 13.45 -3.66
C VAL A 335 3.11 14.12 -3.58
N MET A 336 2.06 13.35 -3.30
CA MET A 336 0.68 13.83 -3.38
C MET A 336 0.32 14.91 -2.38
N ILE A 337 0.90 14.84 -1.17
CA ILE A 337 0.66 15.87 -0.18
C ILE A 337 1.61 17.05 -0.41
N GLY A 338 2.62 16.88 -1.25
CA GLY A 338 3.56 17.85 -1.72
C GLY A 338 3.48 19.20 -1.01
N ASP A 339 3.07 20.17 -1.72
CA ASP A 339 2.87 21.52 -1.21
C ASP A 339 1.40 21.85 -0.92
N ALA A 340 0.47 20.93 -1.14
CA ALA A 340 -0.95 21.16 -0.94
C ALA A 340 -1.30 21.60 0.50
N TYR A 341 -0.59 21.08 1.51
CA TYR A 341 -0.81 21.46 2.90
C TYR A 341 -0.38 22.90 3.21
N LYS A 342 0.54 23.51 2.42
CA LYS A 342 1.02 24.89 2.64
C LYS A 342 -0.07 25.92 2.37
N THR A 343 -0.99 25.63 1.48
CA THR A 343 -2.09 26.53 1.10
C THR A 343 -3.45 26.05 1.59
N MET A 344 -3.49 24.88 2.26
CA MET A 344 -4.72 24.28 2.74
C MET A 344 -5.32 25.07 3.89
N THR A 345 -6.62 25.26 3.88
CA THR A 345 -7.38 25.93 4.94
C THR A 345 -8.15 24.91 5.80
N LEU A 346 -8.53 25.31 7.01
CA LEU A 346 -9.43 24.52 7.85
C LEU A 346 -10.78 24.27 7.16
N ASP A 347 -11.26 25.22 6.36
CA ASP A 347 -12.53 25.09 5.66
C ASP A 347 -12.46 24.03 4.55
N ASP A 348 -11.34 23.92 3.84
CA ASP A 348 -11.11 22.81 2.87
C ASP A 348 -11.18 21.46 3.57
N VAL A 349 -10.58 21.35 4.75
CA VAL A 349 -10.56 20.11 5.55
C VAL A 349 -11.95 19.77 6.07
N LYS A 350 -12.71 20.74 6.56
CA LYS A 350 -14.09 20.56 6.99
C LYS A 350 -14.99 20.15 5.83
N ALA A 351 -14.86 20.81 4.67
CA ALA A 351 -15.63 20.45 3.48
C ALA A 351 -15.36 19.00 3.03
N ALA A 352 -14.10 18.57 3.06
CA ALA A 352 -13.75 17.18 2.76
C ALA A 352 -14.35 16.20 3.80
N ALA A 353 -14.30 16.51 5.09
CA ALA A 353 -14.91 15.71 6.13
C ALA A 353 -16.44 15.58 5.97
N GLU A 354 -17.13 16.67 5.70
CA GLU A 354 -18.57 16.69 5.47
C GLU A 354 -18.98 15.93 4.19
N LYS A 355 -18.12 15.96 3.17
CA LYS A 355 -18.35 15.23 1.93
C LYS A 355 -18.20 13.72 2.10
N TYR A 356 -17.20 13.28 2.85
CA TYR A 356 -16.80 11.87 2.91
C TYR A 356 -17.04 11.20 4.26
N LEU A 357 -16.82 11.86 5.38
CA LEU A 357 -16.80 11.24 6.72
C LEU A 357 -18.15 11.27 7.44
N VAL A 358 -19.26 11.51 6.72
CA VAL A 358 -20.60 11.48 7.33
C VAL A 358 -21.13 10.06 7.42
N VAL A 359 -21.84 9.73 8.49
CA VAL A 359 -22.31 8.38 8.83
C VAL A 359 -23.06 7.67 7.71
N LYS A 360 -23.88 8.40 6.93
CA LYS A 360 -24.64 7.82 5.79
C LYS A 360 -23.76 7.24 4.68
N ASN A 361 -22.49 7.65 4.62
CA ASN A 361 -21.54 7.14 3.63
C ASN A 361 -20.91 5.83 4.05
N PHE A 362 -21.02 5.44 5.31
CA PHE A 362 -20.39 4.23 5.83
C PHE A 362 -21.36 3.03 5.85
N ASP A 363 -20.84 1.88 5.52
CA ASP A 363 -21.36 0.59 5.93
C ASP A 363 -20.67 0.19 7.23
N VAL A 364 -21.41 -0.43 8.15
CA VAL A 364 -20.88 -0.83 9.45
C VAL A 364 -20.93 -2.33 9.56
N ILE A 365 -19.77 -2.92 9.62
CA ILE A 365 -19.54 -4.37 9.63
C ILE A 365 -18.96 -4.71 11.00
N VAL A 366 -19.47 -5.78 11.61
CA VAL A 366 -18.93 -6.33 12.86
C VAL A 366 -18.52 -7.78 12.58
N HIS A 367 -17.28 -8.10 12.96
CA HIS A 367 -16.71 -9.43 12.75
C HIS A 367 -15.81 -9.85 13.91
#